data_0424b2b86956a328b30219f72aff2f6c
#
_entry.id   0424b2b86956a328b30219f72aff2f6c
#
_cell.length_a   1.000
_cell.length_b   1.000
_cell.length_c   1.000
_cell.angle_alpha   90.00
_cell.angle_beta   90.00
_cell.angle_gamma   90.00
#
_symmetry.space_group_name_H-M   'P 1'
#
loop_
_entity.id
_entity.type
_entity.pdbx_description
1 polymer ?
#
loop_
_entity_poly.entity_id
_entity_poly.type
_entity_poly.pdbx_seq_one_letter_code
_entity_poly.pdbx_strand_id
1 'polypeptide(L)'
;MVNILFDCPNTEDFVSELSPYFKKGDKVAVIAFSFYDDYVYDPESWERLFGPGGNCYVETVEGLRPYGIDEKDICFINYFSDTKERARRVVEEADVVYFTGGLPDRMMDRIRDFELEDTLKKFDGVVIGYSAGAVIQLDEYHLYPDGDYSDFGYYGGLGYVSGFGHEVHYEFKPEQDESIRRFLSERGLTTYVTHTRLGGLVVENGTVRTIGKVDIYNP
;
A
#
# COMPACT_ATOMS: atom_id res chain seq x y z
N MET A 1 12.95 6.89 -7.18
CA MET A 1 11.67 6.35 -6.64
C MET A 1 11.45 6.86 -5.22
N VAL A 2 10.22 7.23 -4.89
CA VAL A 2 9.77 7.58 -3.52
C VAL A 2 8.69 6.61 -3.10
N ASN A 3 8.80 6.06 -1.89
CA ASN A 3 7.82 5.13 -1.32
C ASN A 3 7.12 5.78 -0.14
N ILE A 4 5.79 5.77 -0.15
CA ILE A 4 4.93 6.35 0.87
C ILE A 4 4.07 5.23 1.45
N LEU A 5 4.25 4.95 2.74
CA LEU A 5 3.62 3.83 3.43
C LEU A 5 2.74 4.35 4.57
N PHE A 6 1.43 4.17 4.45
CA PHE A 6 0.45 4.54 5.47
C PHE A 6 -0.28 3.31 6.01
N ASP A 7 -0.93 3.46 7.14
CA ASP A 7 -1.84 2.45 7.67
C ASP A 7 -3.28 2.62 7.16
N CYS A 8 -3.68 3.86 6.83
CA CYS A 8 -5.03 4.21 6.35
C CYS A 8 -4.95 5.14 5.14
N PRO A 9 -6.03 5.24 4.32
CA PRO A 9 -6.07 6.11 3.15
C PRO A 9 -6.36 7.58 3.52
N ASN A 10 -5.60 8.15 4.45
CA ASN A 10 -5.79 9.51 4.99
C ASN A 10 -4.65 10.45 4.58
N THR A 11 -4.25 10.40 3.33
CA THR A 11 -3.16 11.24 2.80
C THR A 11 -3.46 12.73 2.87
N GLU A 12 -4.73 13.12 2.84
CA GLU A 12 -5.21 14.49 2.98
C GLU A 12 -4.85 15.14 4.32
N ASP A 13 -4.58 14.35 5.34
CA ASP A 13 -4.13 14.84 6.65
C ASP A 13 -2.66 15.30 6.64
N PHE A 14 -1.90 14.92 5.60
CA PHE A 14 -0.45 15.12 5.50
C PHE A 14 -0.02 15.91 4.26
N VAL A 15 -0.88 16.80 3.77
CA VAL A 15 -0.65 17.54 2.52
C VAL A 15 0.65 18.35 2.54
N SER A 16 1.00 18.98 3.67
CA SER A 16 2.24 19.76 3.78
C SER A 16 3.49 18.91 3.61
N GLU A 17 3.47 17.69 4.14
CA GLU A 17 4.60 16.76 4.14
C GLU A 17 4.76 16.02 2.80
N LEU A 18 3.64 15.75 2.13
CA LEU A 18 3.61 14.94 0.92
C LEU A 18 3.58 15.73 -0.38
N SER A 19 3.10 16.98 -0.37
CA SER A 19 3.03 17.82 -1.59
C SER A 19 4.32 17.90 -2.39
N PRO A 20 5.53 17.88 -1.81
CA PRO A 20 6.76 17.90 -2.59
C PRO A 20 6.96 16.71 -3.53
N TYR A 21 6.26 15.61 -3.31
CA TYR A 21 6.39 14.37 -4.10
C TYR A 21 5.41 14.29 -5.27
N PHE A 22 4.36 15.11 -5.27
CA PHE A 22 3.34 15.09 -6.32
C PHE A 22 3.38 16.34 -7.18
N LYS A 23 2.95 16.19 -8.43
CA LYS A 23 2.77 17.30 -9.37
C LYS A 23 1.32 17.33 -9.83
N LYS A 24 0.84 18.52 -10.09
CA LYS A 24 -0.49 18.70 -10.67
C LYS A 24 -0.61 17.95 -11.99
N GLY A 25 -1.61 17.05 -12.06
CA GLY A 25 -1.91 16.25 -13.24
C GLY A 25 -1.04 14.99 -13.37
N ASP A 26 -0.32 14.58 -12.31
CA ASP A 26 0.33 13.27 -12.28
C ASP A 26 -0.69 12.17 -12.55
N LYS A 27 -0.35 11.24 -13.41
CA LYS A 27 -1.17 10.07 -13.71
C LYS A 27 -1.01 9.00 -12.63
N VAL A 28 -2.12 8.50 -12.12
CA VAL A 28 -2.14 7.50 -11.05
C VAL A 28 -2.67 6.18 -11.55
N ALA A 29 -1.88 5.12 -11.40
CA ALA A 29 -2.32 3.74 -11.57
C ALA A 29 -2.72 3.16 -10.21
N VAL A 30 -4.01 2.88 -10.00
CA VAL A 30 -4.51 2.27 -8.77
C VAL A 30 -4.59 0.76 -8.93
N ILE A 31 -3.81 0.04 -8.13
CA ILE A 31 -3.80 -1.42 -8.05
C ILE A 31 -4.74 -1.85 -6.92
N ALA A 32 -6.02 -2.05 -7.24
CA ALA A 32 -7.07 -2.42 -6.29
C ALA A 32 -7.23 -3.95 -6.20
N PHE A 33 -6.15 -4.66 -5.84
CA PHE A 33 -6.05 -6.13 -5.85
C PHE A 33 -6.04 -6.78 -4.47
N SER A 34 -6.13 -5.99 -3.39
CA SER A 34 -6.09 -6.46 -1.99
C SER A 34 -7.43 -6.91 -1.41
N PHE A 35 -8.47 -6.99 -2.22
CA PHE A 35 -9.84 -7.26 -1.78
C PHE A 35 -10.03 -8.69 -1.22
N TYR A 36 -11.04 -8.83 -0.34
CA TYR A 36 -11.50 -10.10 0.21
C TYR A 36 -12.40 -10.82 -0.78
N ASP A 37 -12.13 -12.10 -1.05
CA ASP A 37 -12.87 -12.91 -2.02
C ASP A 37 -14.36 -13.07 -1.66
N ASP A 38 -14.72 -12.97 -0.37
CA ASP A 38 -16.09 -13.04 0.10
C ASP A 38 -16.91 -11.77 -0.24
N TYR A 39 -16.26 -10.64 -0.46
CA TYR A 39 -16.91 -9.36 -0.77
C TYR A 39 -16.79 -8.95 -2.23
N VAL A 40 -15.67 -9.34 -2.87
CA VAL A 40 -15.37 -8.98 -4.26
C VAL A 40 -14.98 -10.23 -5.01
N TYR A 41 -15.90 -10.75 -5.84
CA TYR A 41 -15.79 -12.03 -6.51
C TYR A 41 -16.15 -12.00 -8.00
N ASP A 42 -16.59 -10.83 -8.51
CA ASP A 42 -16.95 -10.62 -9.91
C ASP A 42 -16.79 -9.14 -10.31
N PRO A 43 -16.93 -8.78 -11.59
CA PRO A 43 -16.80 -7.39 -12.04
C PRO A 43 -17.78 -6.44 -11.34
N GLU A 44 -19.00 -6.86 -11.07
CA GLU A 44 -20.04 -6.02 -10.47
C GLU A 44 -19.71 -5.72 -9.00
N SER A 45 -19.27 -6.71 -8.23
CA SER A 45 -18.86 -6.53 -6.85
C SER A 45 -17.61 -5.66 -6.74
N TRP A 46 -16.68 -5.76 -7.70
CA TRP A 46 -15.51 -4.89 -7.79
C TRP A 46 -15.92 -3.43 -8.05
N GLU A 47 -16.79 -3.20 -9.05
CA GLU A 47 -17.29 -1.85 -9.39
C GLU A 47 -18.02 -1.18 -8.22
N ARG A 48 -18.72 -1.92 -7.38
CA ARG A 48 -19.39 -1.37 -6.19
C ARG A 48 -18.42 -0.73 -5.20
N LEU A 49 -17.18 -1.20 -5.12
CA LEU A 49 -16.18 -0.68 -4.18
C LEU A 49 -15.18 0.26 -4.83
N PHE A 50 -14.68 -0.12 -6.01
CA PHE A 50 -13.58 0.54 -6.69
C PHE A 50 -13.99 1.27 -7.97
N GLY A 51 -15.24 1.15 -8.41
CA GLY A 51 -15.81 1.93 -9.51
C GLY A 51 -16.34 3.29 -9.05
N PRO A 52 -16.69 4.19 -9.99
CA PRO A 52 -17.17 5.52 -9.69
C PRO A 52 -18.32 5.54 -8.67
N GLY A 53 -18.12 6.24 -7.55
CA GLY A 53 -19.06 6.32 -6.44
C GLY A 53 -18.92 5.22 -5.38
N GLY A 54 -18.07 4.22 -5.58
CA GLY A 54 -17.70 3.23 -4.56
C GLY A 54 -16.83 3.87 -3.46
N ASN A 55 -16.91 3.34 -2.25
CA ASN A 55 -16.23 3.95 -1.10
C ASN A 55 -14.72 4.05 -1.31
N CYS A 56 -14.06 2.97 -1.73
CA CYS A 56 -12.61 2.97 -1.96
C CYS A 56 -12.21 3.90 -3.13
N TYR A 57 -13.08 3.99 -4.15
CA TYR A 57 -12.90 4.95 -5.24
C TYR A 57 -12.91 6.39 -4.73
N VAL A 58 -13.96 6.75 -3.98
CA VAL A 58 -14.14 8.12 -3.45
C VAL A 58 -12.98 8.47 -2.51
N GLU A 59 -12.61 7.58 -1.59
CA GLU A 59 -11.47 7.80 -0.68
C GLU A 59 -10.16 8.06 -1.44
N THR A 60 -9.87 7.27 -2.48
CA THR A 60 -8.66 7.45 -3.28
C THR A 60 -8.67 8.78 -4.02
N VAL A 61 -9.78 9.11 -4.69
CA VAL A 61 -9.90 10.35 -5.48
C VAL A 61 -9.83 11.59 -4.57
N GLU A 62 -10.56 11.60 -3.47
CA GLU A 62 -10.56 12.74 -2.53
C GLU A 62 -9.21 12.87 -1.81
N GLY A 63 -8.57 11.75 -1.45
CA GLY A 63 -7.25 11.75 -0.82
C GLY A 63 -6.14 12.31 -1.72
N LEU A 64 -6.26 12.17 -3.04
CA LEU A 64 -5.28 12.66 -4.01
C LEU A 64 -5.56 14.09 -4.53
N ARG A 65 -6.79 14.56 -4.39
CA ARG A 65 -7.23 15.89 -4.86
C ARG A 65 -6.40 17.06 -4.29
N PRO A 66 -6.02 17.09 -2.98
CA PRO A 66 -5.21 18.18 -2.43
C PRO A 66 -3.84 18.35 -3.10
N TYR A 67 -3.36 17.32 -3.78
CA TYR A 67 -2.08 17.33 -4.51
C TYR A 67 -2.21 17.81 -5.95
N GLY A 68 -3.42 18.21 -6.38
CA GLY A 68 -3.70 18.65 -7.74
C GLY A 68 -3.87 17.52 -8.75
N ILE A 69 -4.15 16.32 -8.26
CA ILE A 69 -4.47 15.13 -9.06
C ILE A 69 -6.00 15.06 -9.17
N ASP A 70 -6.51 15.23 -10.37
CA ASP A 70 -7.95 15.17 -10.63
C ASP A 70 -8.40 13.73 -10.93
N GLU A 71 -9.69 13.45 -10.75
CA GLU A 71 -10.29 12.13 -11.02
C GLU A 71 -9.95 11.58 -12.42
N LYS A 72 -9.89 12.43 -13.44
CA LYS A 72 -9.54 12.05 -14.83
C LYS A 72 -8.12 11.52 -15.00
N ASP A 73 -7.22 11.84 -14.05
CA ASP A 73 -5.82 11.46 -14.04
C ASP A 73 -5.60 10.15 -13.26
N ILE A 74 -6.67 9.59 -12.64
CA ILE A 74 -6.63 8.38 -11.82
C ILE A 74 -7.26 7.21 -12.58
N CYS A 75 -6.49 6.13 -12.76
CA CYS A 75 -6.94 4.95 -13.46
C CYS A 75 -6.90 3.73 -12.53
N PHE A 76 -8.07 3.19 -12.20
CA PHE A 76 -8.19 1.94 -11.46
C PHE A 76 -8.04 0.76 -12.41
N ILE A 77 -7.21 -0.21 -12.03
CA ILE A 77 -7.05 -1.47 -12.75
C ILE A 77 -8.05 -2.47 -12.16
N ASN A 78 -9.03 -2.87 -12.99
CA ASN A 78 -10.06 -3.83 -12.58
C ASN A 78 -9.56 -5.26 -12.80
N TYR A 79 -9.43 -6.02 -11.72
CA TYR A 79 -8.91 -7.41 -11.74
C TYR A 79 -9.74 -8.34 -12.63
N PHE A 80 -11.06 -8.14 -12.75
CA PHE A 80 -11.96 -9.05 -13.45
C PHE A 80 -12.20 -8.69 -14.92
N SER A 81 -12.07 -7.41 -15.28
CA SER A 81 -12.45 -6.93 -16.62
C SER A 81 -11.30 -6.39 -17.45
N ASP A 82 -10.18 -6.01 -16.82
CA ASP A 82 -9.02 -5.54 -17.57
C ASP A 82 -8.15 -6.68 -18.09
N THR A 83 -7.46 -6.41 -19.19
CA THR A 83 -6.43 -7.32 -19.71
C THR A 83 -5.07 -7.02 -19.06
N LYS A 84 -4.19 -8.02 -19.03
CA LYS A 84 -2.81 -7.88 -18.56
C LYS A 84 -2.05 -6.78 -19.32
N GLU A 85 -2.28 -6.67 -20.61
CA GLU A 85 -1.64 -5.67 -21.50
C GLU A 85 -2.12 -4.25 -21.15
N ARG A 86 -3.44 -4.09 -20.86
CA ARG A 86 -3.97 -2.78 -20.41
C ARG A 86 -3.38 -2.42 -19.06
N ALA A 87 -3.39 -3.33 -18.11
CA ALA A 87 -2.87 -3.10 -16.77
C ALA A 87 -1.38 -2.71 -16.80
N ARG A 88 -0.56 -3.43 -17.59
CA ARG A 88 0.86 -3.11 -17.79
C ARG A 88 1.04 -1.70 -18.34
N ARG A 89 0.31 -1.34 -19.40
CA ARG A 89 0.39 0.00 -20.00
C ARG A 89 -0.02 1.09 -19.04
N VAL A 90 -1.07 0.88 -18.24
CA VAL A 90 -1.51 1.85 -17.21
C VAL A 90 -0.39 2.11 -16.20
N VAL A 91 0.32 1.06 -15.75
CA VAL A 91 1.46 1.22 -14.83
C VAL A 91 2.65 1.91 -15.52
N GLU A 92 2.97 1.53 -16.78
CA GLU A 92 4.08 2.12 -17.52
C GLU A 92 3.90 3.60 -17.86
N GLU A 93 2.63 4.06 -17.99
CA GLU A 93 2.29 5.45 -18.28
C GLU A 93 2.05 6.31 -17.03
N ALA A 94 2.08 5.72 -15.83
CA ALA A 94 1.80 6.39 -14.58
C ALA A 94 3.03 7.15 -14.03
N ASP A 95 2.79 8.24 -13.32
CA ASP A 95 3.75 8.95 -12.49
C ASP A 95 3.68 8.44 -11.04
N VAL A 96 2.52 7.91 -10.64
CA VAL A 96 2.23 7.40 -9.30
C VAL A 96 1.57 6.03 -9.39
N VAL A 97 2.07 5.07 -8.62
CA VAL A 97 1.39 3.78 -8.36
C VAL A 97 0.77 3.84 -6.97
N TYR A 98 -0.53 3.52 -6.88
CA TYR A 98 -1.30 3.53 -5.65
C TYR A 98 -1.79 2.11 -5.33
N PHE A 99 -1.40 1.57 -4.18
CA PHE A 99 -1.82 0.27 -3.67
C PHE A 99 -2.88 0.43 -2.58
N THR A 100 -4.02 -0.26 -2.74
CA THR A 100 -5.11 -0.24 -1.75
C THR A 100 -4.84 -1.12 -0.53
N GLY A 101 -5.62 -0.95 0.53
CA GLY A 101 -5.60 -1.82 1.72
C GLY A 101 -6.49 -3.05 1.55
N GLY A 102 -6.28 -4.06 2.42
CA GLY A 102 -6.97 -5.34 2.47
C GLY A 102 -5.99 -6.48 2.77
N LEU A 103 -6.00 -7.55 1.96
CA LEU A 103 -5.16 -8.73 2.13
C LEU A 103 -3.87 -8.63 1.31
N PRO A 104 -2.68 -8.48 1.94
CA PRO A 104 -1.42 -8.28 1.22
C PRO A 104 -0.95 -9.52 0.47
N ASP A 105 -1.11 -10.71 1.01
CA ASP A 105 -0.77 -11.97 0.35
C ASP A 105 -1.62 -12.17 -0.92
N ARG A 106 -2.93 -11.91 -0.83
CA ARG A 106 -3.83 -11.96 -1.99
C ARG A 106 -3.48 -10.90 -3.04
N MET A 107 -3.09 -9.71 -2.61
CA MET A 107 -2.63 -8.67 -3.52
C MET A 107 -1.40 -9.11 -4.31
N MET A 108 -0.40 -9.70 -3.64
CA MET A 108 0.81 -10.20 -4.29
C MET A 108 0.50 -11.35 -5.25
N ASP A 109 -0.39 -12.28 -4.90
CA ASP A 109 -0.82 -13.36 -5.80
C ASP A 109 -1.50 -12.81 -7.06
N ARG A 110 -2.42 -11.86 -6.92
CA ARG A 110 -3.12 -11.24 -8.06
C ARG A 110 -2.20 -10.37 -8.93
N ILE A 111 -1.21 -9.70 -8.34
CA ILE A 111 -0.15 -9.00 -9.09
C ILE A 111 0.63 -9.99 -9.98
N ARG A 112 0.95 -11.18 -9.45
CA ARG A 112 1.62 -12.26 -10.22
C ARG A 112 0.70 -12.84 -11.29
N ASP A 113 -0.58 -13.10 -10.99
CA ASP A 113 -1.57 -13.58 -11.95
C ASP A 113 -1.74 -12.62 -13.13
N PHE A 114 -1.66 -11.32 -12.86
CA PHE A 114 -1.68 -10.27 -13.88
C PHE A 114 -0.34 -10.05 -14.59
N GLU A 115 0.71 -10.77 -14.20
CA GLU A 115 2.08 -10.61 -14.73
C GLU A 115 2.60 -9.17 -14.59
N LEU A 116 2.19 -8.46 -13.52
CA LEU A 116 2.56 -7.08 -13.27
C LEU A 116 3.82 -6.93 -12.42
N GLU A 117 4.29 -7.99 -11.75
CA GLU A 117 5.39 -7.90 -10.79
C GLU A 117 6.65 -7.30 -11.40
N ASP A 118 7.06 -7.74 -12.59
CA ASP A 118 8.24 -7.21 -13.28
C ASP A 118 8.08 -5.76 -13.76
N THR A 119 6.85 -5.35 -14.13
CA THR A 119 6.57 -3.98 -14.54
C THR A 119 6.60 -3.06 -13.31
N LEU A 120 6.00 -3.47 -12.21
CA LEU A 120 6.02 -2.75 -10.94
C LEU A 120 7.44 -2.61 -10.41
N LYS A 121 8.25 -3.68 -10.41
CA LYS A 121 9.67 -3.62 -9.97
C LYS A 121 10.55 -2.67 -10.78
N LYS A 122 10.16 -2.34 -12.01
CA LYS A 122 10.87 -1.37 -12.86
C LYS A 122 10.34 0.05 -12.76
N PHE A 123 9.21 0.23 -12.06
CA PHE A 123 8.62 1.55 -11.88
C PHE A 123 9.53 2.44 -11.02
N ASP A 124 9.73 3.69 -11.43
CA ASP A 124 10.65 4.64 -10.77
C ASP A 124 9.98 6.01 -10.48
N GLY A 125 8.70 5.99 -10.19
CA GLY A 125 7.92 7.16 -9.80
C GLY A 125 7.67 7.23 -8.29
N VAL A 126 6.50 7.74 -7.93
CA VAL A 126 5.99 7.73 -6.56
C VAL A 126 5.16 6.48 -6.34
N VAL A 127 5.47 5.71 -5.32
CA VAL A 127 4.66 4.57 -4.89
C VAL A 127 4.02 4.91 -3.57
N ILE A 128 2.70 4.87 -3.53
CA ILE A 128 1.93 5.10 -2.30
C ILE A 128 1.05 3.88 -2.02
N GLY A 129 0.93 3.51 -0.76
CA GLY A 129 0.04 2.44 -0.36
C GLY A 129 -0.35 2.53 1.10
N TYR A 130 -1.50 1.95 1.43
CA TYR A 130 -1.95 1.88 2.81
C TYR A 130 -2.28 0.45 3.22
N SER A 131 -2.07 0.12 4.51
CA SER A 131 -2.31 -1.22 5.05
C SER A 131 -1.57 -2.29 4.24
N ALA A 132 -2.29 -3.22 3.60
CA ALA A 132 -1.73 -4.19 2.67
C ALA A 132 -0.82 -3.54 1.62
N GLY A 133 -1.27 -2.43 1.01
CA GLY A 133 -0.51 -1.70 0.02
C GLY A 133 0.76 -1.02 0.55
N ALA A 134 0.85 -0.77 1.85
CA ALA A 134 2.07 -0.30 2.49
C ALA A 134 3.07 -1.46 2.66
N VAL A 135 2.64 -2.57 3.26
CA VAL A 135 3.55 -3.67 3.62
C VAL A 135 4.08 -4.43 2.41
N ILE A 136 3.33 -4.54 1.31
CA ILE A 136 3.85 -5.20 0.10
C ILE A 136 4.97 -4.42 -0.60
N GLN A 137 5.21 -3.17 -0.23
CA GLN A 137 6.36 -2.40 -0.75
C GLN A 137 7.69 -2.90 -0.18
N LEU A 138 7.68 -3.54 0.99
CA LEU A 138 8.87 -4.15 1.57
C LEU A 138 9.35 -5.35 0.74
N ASP A 139 10.61 -5.74 0.93
CA ASP A 139 11.16 -6.99 0.44
C ASP A 139 10.59 -8.20 1.19
N GLU A 140 10.41 -8.06 2.50
CA GLU A 140 9.74 -9.03 3.35
C GLU A 140 8.84 -8.30 4.35
N TYR A 141 7.62 -8.80 4.53
CA TYR A 141 6.70 -8.36 5.57
C TYR A 141 6.19 -9.57 6.37
N HIS A 142 5.63 -9.32 7.54
CA HIS A 142 5.03 -10.36 8.36
C HIS A 142 3.54 -10.11 8.56
N LEU A 143 2.84 -11.21 8.81
CA LEU A 143 1.43 -11.23 9.20
C LEU A 143 1.33 -12.00 10.51
N TYR A 144 0.38 -11.65 11.34
CA TYR A 144 0.14 -12.26 12.64
C TYR A 144 -1.34 -12.60 12.81
N PRO A 145 -1.72 -13.42 13.81
CA PRO A 145 -3.13 -13.72 14.08
C PRO A 145 -3.92 -12.46 14.42
N ASP A 146 -4.84 -12.05 13.55
CA ASP A 146 -5.64 -10.80 13.68
C ASP A 146 -7.13 -10.96 13.31
N GLY A 147 -7.55 -12.19 12.97
CA GLY A 147 -8.88 -12.49 12.46
C GLY A 147 -8.91 -12.80 10.97
N ASP A 148 -8.02 -12.21 10.18
CA ASP A 148 -7.82 -12.55 8.77
C ASP A 148 -6.80 -13.68 8.61
N TYR A 149 -5.85 -13.78 9.53
CA TYR A 149 -4.80 -14.79 9.55
C TYR A 149 -4.83 -15.59 10.85
N SER A 150 -4.59 -16.91 10.76
CA SER A 150 -4.54 -17.82 11.92
C SER A 150 -3.16 -17.90 12.56
N ASP A 151 -2.11 -17.67 11.77
CA ASP A 151 -0.74 -17.92 12.15
C ASP A 151 0.18 -16.75 11.80
N PHE A 152 1.25 -16.59 12.57
CA PHE A 152 2.33 -15.69 12.22
C PHE A 152 3.15 -16.27 11.05
N GLY A 153 3.45 -15.44 10.06
CA GLY A 153 4.29 -15.83 8.93
C GLY A 153 5.02 -14.65 8.28
N TYR A 154 6.10 -14.96 7.54
CA TYR A 154 6.82 -14.00 6.69
C TYR A 154 6.46 -14.21 5.24
N TYR A 155 6.31 -13.12 4.51
CA TYR A 155 5.88 -13.10 3.12
C TYR A 155 6.75 -12.14 2.30
N GLY A 156 7.00 -12.51 1.04
CA GLY A 156 7.75 -11.65 0.13
C GLY A 156 6.87 -10.58 -0.51
N GLY A 157 7.33 -9.34 -0.47
CA GLY A 157 6.69 -8.22 -1.18
C GLY A 157 7.39 -7.88 -2.50
N LEU A 158 7.21 -6.62 -2.94
CA LEU A 158 7.78 -6.11 -4.19
C LEU A 158 9.25 -5.74 -4.09
N GLY A 159 9.78 -5.53 -2.88
CA GLY A 159 11.17 -5.20 -2.67
C GLY A 159 11.57 -3.77 -3.07
N TYR A 160 10.63 -2.83 -3.03
CA TYR A 160 10.95 -1.42 -3.26
C TYR A 160 11.76 -0.82 -2.11
N VAL A 161 11.48 -1.28 -0.90
CA VAL A 161 12.16 -0.87 0.33
C VAL A 161 12.56 -2.09 1.14
N SER A 162 13.65 -1.99 1.91
CA SER A 162 14.19 -3.11 2.69
C SER A 162 14.96 -2.61 3.91
N GLY A 163 15.35 -3.54 4.79
CA GLY A 163 16.20 -3.26 5.94
C GLY A 163 15.44 -2.75 7.16
N PHE A 164 14.12 -2.82 7.17
CA PHE A 164 13.28 -2.50 8.32
C PHE A 164 11.95 -3.27 8.28
N GLY A 165 11.27 -3.38 9.41
CA GLY A 165 9.89 -3.85 9.49
C GLY A 165 8.90 -2.69 9.57
N HIS A 166 7.67 -2.93 9.11
CA HIS A 166 6.58 -1.97 9.23
C HIS A 166 5.33 -2.67 9.79
N GLU A 167 4.94 -2.27 10.98
CA GLU A 167 3.69 -2.68 11.63
C GLU A 167 2.64 -1.59 11.39
N VAL A 168 1.50 -1.96 10.83
CA VAL A 168 0.37 -1.06 10.54
C VAL A 168 -0.76 -1.28 11.53
N HIS A 169 -1.68 -0.32 11.66
CA HIS A 169 -2.87 -0.40 12.52
C HIS A 169 -2.58 -0.70 13.98
N TYR A 170 -1.48 -0.15 14.53
CA TYR A 170 -1.10 -0.44 15.89
C TYR A 170 -2.07 0.18 16.91
N GLU A 171 -2.64 -0.68 17.75
CA GLU A 171 -3.66 -0.36 18.75
C GLU A 171 -3.29 -0.88 20.15
N PHE A 172 -2.01 -1.16 20.41
CA PHE A 172 -1.51 -1.69 21.68
C PHE A 172 -2.08 -3.06 22.05
N LYS A 173 -2.41 -3.90 21.07
CA LYS A 173 -2.87 -5.27 21.29
C LYS A 173 -1.69 -6.19 21.60
N PRO A 174 -1.86 -7.17 22.53
CA PRO A 174 -0.78 -8.11 22.88
C PRO A 174 -0.24 -8.89 21.67
N GLU A 175 -1.09 -9.21 20.69
CA GLU A 175 -0.71 -9.94 19.48
C GLU A 175 0.22 -9.08 18.60
N GLN A 176 -0.01 -7.78 18.54
CA GLN A 176 0.86 -6.83 17.84
C GLN A 176 2.20 -6.67 18.55
N ASP A 177 2.20 -6.54 19.88
CA ASP A 177 3.43 -6.49 20.67
C ASP A 177 4.27 -7.76 20.51
N GLU A 178 3.62 -8.92 20.44
CA GLU A 178 4.31 -10.19 20.20
C GLU A 178 4.89 -10.26 18.79
N SER A 179 4.12 -9.82 17.78
CA SER A 179 4.53 -9.73 16.38
C SER A 179 5.80 -8.88 16.24
N ILE A 180 5.79 -7.66 16.80
CA ILE A 180 6.93 -6.74 16.80
C ILE A 180 8.14 -7.37 17.49
N ARG A 181 7.98 -7.93 18.71
CA ARG A 181 9.07 -8.57 19.44
C ARG A 181 9.67 -9.73 18.66
N ARG A 182 8.83 -10.54 18.03
CA ARG A 182 9.27 -11.67 17.21
C ARG A 182 10.07 -11.20 16.00
N PHE A 183 9.58 -10.20 15.26
CA PHE A 183 10.29 -9.64 14.12
C PHE A 183 11.66 -9.09 14.53
N LEU A 184 11.73 -8.29 15.59
CA LEU A 184 12.99 -7.75 16.14
C LEU A 184 13.98 -8.87 16.49
N SER A 185 13.50 -9.93 17.16
CA SER A 185 14.34 -11.06 17.60
C SER A 185 14.83 -11.92 16.42
N GLU A 186 13.98 -12.17 15.43
CA GLU A 186 14.29 -13.09 14.33
C GLU A 186 15.01 -12.41 13.16
N ARG A 187 14.80 -11.11 12.94
CA ARG A 187 15.39 -10.33 11.83
C ARG A 187 16.49 -9.37 12.27
N GLY A 188 16.48 -8.92 13.50
CA GLY A 188 17.46 -7.96 14.00
C GLY A 188 17.36 -6.61 13.28
N LEU A 189 16.17 -6.22 12.83
CA LEU A 189 15.92 -4.99 12.06
C LEU A 189 15.00 -4.06 12.84
N THR A 190 15.23 -2.76 12.70
CA THR A 190 14.33 -1.73 13.24
C THR A 190 12.92 -1.92 12.68
N THR A 191 11.92 -1.78 13.54
CA THR A 191 10.50 -1.82 13.16
C THR A 191 9.86 -0.46 13.38
N TYR A 192 9.27 0.10 12.34
CA TYR A 192 8.44 1.28 12.39
C TYR A 192 6.99 0.87 12.61
N VAL A 193 6.35 1.48 13.58
CA VAL A 193 4.98 1.13 14.00
C VAL A 193 4.08 2.33 13.82
N THR A 194 3.14 2.23 12.90
CA THR A 194 2.19 3.31 12.61
C THR A 194 0.88 3.08 13.35
N HIS A 195 0.44 4.12 14.04
CA HIS A 195 -0.84 4.12 14.77
C HIS A 195 -1.98 4.47 13.82
N THR A 196 -3.12 3.82 14.00
CA THR A 196 -4.30 3.95 13.15
C THR A 196 -4.65 5.42 12.88
N ARG A 197 -4.60 5.82 11.60
CA ARG A 197 -4.86 7.16 11.06
C ARG A 197 -3.92 8.28 11.55
N LEU A 198 -2.82 7.98 12.21
CA LEU A 198 -2.01 9.02 12.87
C LEU A 198 -0.63 9.22 12.25
N GLY A 199 -0.19 8.36 11.35
CA GLY A 199 1.14 8.49 10.78
C GLY A 199 1.44 7.57 9.60
N GLY A 200 2.65 7.72 9.07
CA GLY A 200 3.16 6.95 7.96
C GLY A 200 4.67 7.13 7.79
N LEU A 201 5.18 6.50 6.75
CA LEU A 201 6.60 6.56 6.39
C LEU A 201 6.75 7.12 4.97
N VAL A 202 7.79 7.90 4.76
CA VAL A 202 8.31 8.22 3.43
C VAL A 202 9.72 7.67 3.33
N VAL A 203 9.97 6.86 2.32
CA VAL A 203 11.29 6.29 2.05
C VAL A 203 11.81 6.83 0.72
N GLU A 204 12.91 7.53 0.78
CA GLU A 204 13.58 8.11 -0.39
C GLU A 204 15.06 7.79 -0.34
N ASN A 205 15.62 7.22 -1.41
CA ASN A 205 17.05 6.85 -1.49
C ASN A 205 17.52 6.00 -0.30
N GLY A 206 16.68 5.08 0.18
CA GLY A 206 16.97 4.22 1.34
C GLY A 206 16.87 4.93 2.71
N THR A 207 16.51 6.21 2.75
CA THR A 207 16.31 6.95 3.99
C THR A 207 14.84 6.93 4.39
N VAL A 208 14.55 6.46 5.59
CA VAL A 208 13.20 6.46 6.17
C VAL A 208 12.95 7.76 6.92
N ARG A 209 11.89 8.46 6.57
CA ARG A 209 11.36 9.62 7.28
C ARG A 209 9.97 9.29 7.81
N THR A 210 9.74 9.53 9.09
CA THR A 210 8.42 9.35 9.70
C THR A 210 7.55 10.61 9.51
N ILE A 211 6.25 10.40 9.35
CA ILE A 211 5.23 11.45 9.30
C ILE A 211 4.20 11.15 10.40
N GLY A 212 3.77 12.18 11.12
CA GLY A 212 2.80 12.02 12.20
C GLY A 212 3.32 11.14 13.34
N LYS A 213 2.46 10.31 13.91
CA LYS A 213 2.79 9.45 15.05
C LYS A 213 3.28 8.08 14.58
N VAL A 214 4.57 7.85 14.77
CA VAL A 214 5.24 6.56 14.47
C VAL A 214 6.15 6.21 15.64
N ASP A 215 5.97 5.04 16.22
CA ASP A 215 6.88 4.49 17.21
C ASP A 215 8.01 3.71 16.51
N ILE A 216 9.21 3.72 17.09
CA ILE A 216 10.39 3.07 16.52
C ILE A 216 10.94 2.08 17.53
N TYR A 217 10.94 0.81 17.16
CA TYR A 217 11.50 -0.28 17.96
C TYR A 217 12.81 -0.75 17.33
N ASN A 218 13.86 -0.75 18.13
CA ASN A 218 15.18 -1.20 17.71
C ASN A 218 15.50 -2.59 18.29
N PRO A 219 16.29 -3.40 17.58
CA PRO A 219 16.75 -4.70 18.08
C PRO A 219 17.49 -4.64 19.41
#